data_fd435be3fb1732090397f14aa6a440fd
#
_entry.id   fd435be3fb1732090397f14aa6a440fd
#
_cell.length_a   1.000
_cell.length_b   1.000
_cell.length_c   1.000
_cell.angle_alpha   90.00
_cell.angle_beta   90.00
_cell.angle_gamma   90.00
#
_symmetry.space_group_name_H-M   'P 1'
#
loop_
_entity.id
_entity.type
_entity.pdbx_description
1 polymer ?
#
loop_
_entity_poly.entity_id
_entity_poly.type
_entity_poly.pdbx_seq_one_letter_code
_entity_poly.pdbx_strand_id
1 'polypeptide(L)'
;MPTFEEFLQLPTEEVAVLVKASGAKVCVFPINGTRRWFMLEHAGKIQNDFFQTYMDLSIQNHIELCALLFDHGIETILAPVFGRELLSRGDEYTQRVGIDGLIRTATDANYRKFFERYNVKVRFYGDFRAALTATPHAGALQSMEDVVEATKSNSAFRLYFGVFADEASATIARLAIEHYRAEGAIPDKTALVKKYYGEELPPVSLFIGFDKFSAFDMPLLATGEEDLYFSRSPSPYMTTRQLRSILYDHLYTRRAPEQIGRAHV
;
A
#
# COMPACT_ATOMS: atom_id res chain seq x y z
N MET A 1 15.09 14.88 21.61
CA MET A 1 13.96 13.97 21.29
C MET A 1 12.72 14.58 21.91
N PRO A 2 11.66 14.86 21.15
CA PRO A 2 10.40 15.34 21.73
C PRO A 2 9.77 14.30 22.63
N THR A 3 9.04 14.72 23.64
CA THR A 3 8.12 13.82 24.37
C THR A 3 6.98 13.37 23.48
N PHE A 4 6.24 12.34 23.89
CA PHE A 4 5.10 11.84 23.11
C PHE A 4 4.05 12.93 22.86
N GLU A 5 3.67 13.69 23.90
CA GLU A 5 2.66 14.74 23.76
C GLU A 5 3.17 15.91 22.90
N GLU A 6 4.43 16.30 23.00
CA GLU A 6 5.02 17.30 22.12
C GLU A 6 4.99 16.84 20.67
N PHE A 7 5.38 15.58 20.39
CA PHE A 7 5.35 15.03 19.04
C PHE A 7 3.94 15.02 18.42
N LEU A 8 2.93 14.72 19.22
CA LEU A 8 1.53 14.73 18.76
C LEU A 8 1.06 16.14 18.36
N GLN A 9 1.69 17.20 18.89
CA GLN A 9 1.33 18.60 18.62
C GLN A 9 2.22 19.29 17.57
N LEU A 10 3.31 18.63 17.11
CA LEU A 10 4.18 19.19 16.09
C LEU A 10 3.42 19.55 14.80
N PRO A 11 3.81 20.58 14.06
CA PRO A 11 3.38 20.77 12.69
C PRO A 11 3.62 19.52 11.84
N THR A 12 2.74 19.24 10.88
CA THR A 12 2.83 18.02 10.06
C THR A 12 4.14 17.96 9.29
N GLU A 13 4.62 19.09 8.80
CA GLU A 13 5.89 19.24 8.09
C GLU A 13 7.08 18.87 8.97
N GLU A 14 7.05 19.22 10.25
CA GLU A 14 8.11 18.87 11.20
C GLU A 14 8.11 17.36 11.48
N VAL A 15 6.94 16.75 11.63
CA VAL A 15 6.82 15.28 11.74
C VAL A 15 7.39 14.61 10.48
N ALA A 16 7.05 15.12 9.30
CA ALA A 16 7.57 14.57 8.04
C ALA A 16 9.10 14.65 7.96
N VAL A 17 9.70 15.75 8.40
CA VAL A 17 11.17 15.90 8.45
C VAL A 17 11.80 14.84 9.37
N LEU A 18 11.23 14.63 10.56
CA LEU A 18 11.73 13.63 11.51
C LEU A 18 11.61 12.21 10.97
N VAL A 19 10.48 11.89 10.33
CA VAL A 19 10.25 10.58 9.70
C VAL A 19 11.25 10.33 8.57
N LYS A 20 11.45 11.30 7.67
CA LYS A 20 12.40 11.18 6.55
C LYS A 20 13.84 11.06 7.06
N ALA A 21 14.22 11.84 8.06
CA ALA A 21 15.58 11.81 8.63
C ALA A 21 15.94 10.44 9.25
N SER A 22 14.96 9.62 9.63
CA SER A 22 15.20 8.29 10.18
C SER A 22 15.43 7.19 9.12
N GLY A 23 15.56 7.55 7.85
CA GLY A 23 15.78 6.68 6.70
C GLY A 23 14.54 6.45 5.85
N ALA A 24 14.71 5.82 4.70
CA ALA A 24 13.61 5.52 3.77
C ALA A 24 12.48 4.76 4.45
N LYS A 25 11.25 5.22 4.25
CA LYS A 25 10.06 4.62 4.85
C LYS A 25 9.24 3.94 3.78
N VAL A 26 9.27 2.61 3.82
CA VAL A 26 8.35 1.75 3.08
C VAL A 26 7.30 1.25 4.06
N CYS A 27 6.07 1.67 3.85
CA CYS A 27 4.92 1.28 4.66
C CYS A 27 4.01 0.34 3.87
N VAL A 28 3.70 -0.80 4.44
CA VAL A 28 2.55 -1.60 3.97
C VAL A 28 1.30 -1.07 4.66
N PHE A 29 0.34 -0.65 3.86
CA PHE A 29 -0.92 -0.09 4.35
C PHE A 29 -2.11 -0.71 3.60
N PRO A 30 -2.57 -1.91 4.01
CA PRO A 30 -3.78 -2.50 3.45
C PRO A 30 -5.00 -1.65 3.79
N ILE A 31 -5.78 -1.28 2.77
CA ILE A 31 -7.04 -0.56 2.98
C ILE A 31 -8.15 -1.57 3.19
N ASN A 32 -8.32 -1.98 4.43
CA ASN A 32 -9.23 -3.03 4.84
C ASN A 32 -10.48 -2.48 5.55
N GLY A 33 -11.59 -3.23 5.45
CA GLY A 33 -12.82 -2.92 6.15
C GLY A 33 -13.66 -1.80 5.53
N THR A 34 -13.34 -1.35 4.31
CA THR A 34 -14.04 -0.26 3.60
C THR A 34 -15.53 -0.52 3.44
N ARG A 35 -15.95 -1.76 3.14
CA ARG A 35 -17.38 -2.11 3.05
C ARG A 35 -18.10 -1.98 4.39
N ARG A 36 -17.46 -2.41 5.50
CA ARG A 36 -18.04 -2.27 6.85
C ARG A 36 -18.16 -0.80 7.21
N TRP A 37 -17.12 -0.03 6.99
CA TRP A 37 -17.12 1.43 7.18
C TRP A 37 -18.23 2.09 6.36
N PHE A 38 -18.34 1.78 5.06
CA PHE A 38 -19.37 2.34 4.20
C PHE A 38 -20.78 2.04 4.70
N MET A 39 -21.04 0.78 5.09
CA MET A 39 -22.35 0.39 5.62
C MET A 39 -22.71 1.08 6.93
N LEU A 40 -21.73 1.35 7.78
CA LEU A 40 -21.97 2.03 9.05
C LEU A 40 -22.16 3.53 8.90
N GLU A 41 -21.36 4.17 8.06
CA GLU A 41 -21.30 5.65 8.00
C GLU A 41 -22.08 6.25 6.81
N HIS A 42 -22.32 5.47 5.76
CA HIS A 42 -22.79 5.99 4.49
C HIS A 42 -23.98 5.24 3.87
N ALA A 43 -24.51 4.21 4.52
CA ALA A 43 -25.66 3.47 3.97
C ALA A 43 -26.86 4.38 3.66
N GLY A 44 -27.09 5.41 4.44
CA GLY A 44 -28.13 6.41 4.21
C GLY A 44 -27.88 7.36 3.00
N LYS A 45 -26.68 7.34 2.43
CA LYS A 45 -26.33 8.15 1.25
C LYS A 45 -26.59 7.43 -0.08
N ILE A 46 -26.98 6.17 -0.04
CA ILE A 46 -27.29 5.38 -1.24
C ILE A 46 -28.59 5.94 -1.83
N GLN A 47 -28.50 6.61 -2.98
CA GLN A 47 -29.66 7.18 -3.68
C GLN A 47 -30.18 6.24 -4.77
N ASN A 48 -29.32 5.82 -5.70
CA ASN A 48 -29.73 5.04 -6.87
C ASN A 48 -28.85 3.80 -7.13
N ASP A 49 -27.55 3.85 -6.82
CA ASP A 49 -26.60 2.79 -7.11
C ASP A 49 -25.63 2.62 -5.94
N PHE A 50 -25.75 1.46 -5.28
CA PHE A 50 -24.88 1.09 -4.17
C PHE A 50 -23.41 1.07 -4.58
N PHE A 51 -23.07 0.38 -5.68
CA PHE A 51 -21.69 0.19 -6.08
C PHE A 51 -21.03 1.51 -6.51
N GLN A 52 -21.74 2.35 -7.22
CA GLN A 52 -21.22 3.66 -7.62
C GLN A 52 -20.91 4.51 -6.38
N THR A 53 -21.88 4.65 -5.46
CA THR A 53 -21.70 5.43 -4.24
C THR A 53 -20.57 4.87 -3.37
N TYR A 54 -20.51 3.53 -3.22
CA TYR A 54 -19.46 2.85 -2.48
C TYR A 54 -18.08 3.11 -3.07
N MET A 55 -17.95 3.00 -4.39
CA MET A 55 -16.66 3.21 -5.08
C MET A 55 -16.20 4.66 -5.00
N ASP A 56 -17.09 5.62 -5.19
CA ASP A 56 -16.74 7.05 -5.13
C ASP A 56 -16.21 7.42 -3.74
N LEU A 57 -16.90 7.01 -2.68
CA LEU A 57 -16.48 7.27 -1.31
C LEU A 57 -15.21 6.47 -0.92
N SER A 58 -15.08 5.24 -1.42
CA SER A 58 -13.88 4.43 -1.17
C SER A 58 -12.64 5.03 -1.84
N ILE A 59 -12.76 5.53 -3.07
CA ILE A 59 -11.66 6.21 -3.77
C ILE A 59 -11.26 7.49 -3.02
N GLN A 60 -12.24 8.30 -2.64
CA GLN A 60 -11.98 9.52 -1.88
C GLN A 60 -11.23 9.21 -0.57
N ASN A 61 -11.71 8.25 0.19
CA ASN A 61 -11.07 7.84 1.43
C ASN A 61 -9.66 7.24 1.21
N HIS A 62 -9.47 6.45 0.14
CA HIS A 62 -8.16 5.92 -0.22
C HIS A 62 -7.16 7.04 -0.48
N ILE A 63 -7.55 8.05 -1.24
CA ILE A 63 -6.73 9.24 -1.53
C ILE A 63 -6.38 9.97 -0.23
N GLU A 64 -7.35 10.19 0.65
CA GLU A 64 -7.15 10.87 1.95
C GLU A 64 -6.17 10.11 2.85
N LEU A 65 -6.27 8.77 2.89
CA LEU A 65 -5.35 7.94 3.66
C LEU A 65 -3.93 7.96 3.09
N CYS A 66 -3.78 7.86 1.77
CA CYS A 66 -2.47 7.97 1.14
C CYS A 66 -1.85 9.36 1.36
N ALA A 67 -2.65 10.43 1.22
CA ALA A 67 -2.21 11.79 1.50
C ALA A 67 -1.77 11.94 2.96
N LEU A 68 -2.54 11.42 3.91
CA LEU A 68 -2.19 11.43 5.33
C LEU A 68 -0.82 10.79 5.58
N LEU A 69 -0.52 9.65 4.96
CA LEU A 69 0.77 8.97 5.10
C LEU A 69 1.91 9.79 4.45
N PHE A 70 1.71 10.30 3.24
CA PHE A 70 2.70 11.10 2.52
C PHE A 70 3.02 12.41 3.25
N ASP A 71 2.00 13.11 3.74
CA ASP A 71 2.15 14.36 4.50
C ASP A 71 2.95 14.15 5.80
N HIS A 72 2.95 12.93 6.35
CA HIS A 72 3.75 12.57 7.53
C HIS A 72 5.11 11.92 7.21
N GLY A 73 5.57 12.00 5.94
CA GLY A 73 6.93 11.61 5.56
C GLY A 73 7.11 10.15 5.17
N ILE A 74 6.04 9.36 5.03
CA ILE A 74 6.11 8.04 4.40
C ILE A 74 6.33 8.23 2.91
N GLU A 75 7.40 7.68 2.35
CA GLU A 75 7.78 7.92 0.94
C GLU A 75 7.23 6.88 -0.01
N THR A 76 7.03 5.67 0.48
CA THR A 76 6.55 4.54 -0.33
C THR A 76 5.45 3.80 0.40
N ILE A 77 4.31 3.63 -0.26
CA ILE A 77 3.16 2.86 0.24
C ILE A 77 2.99 1.62 -0.63
N LEU A 78 2.93 0.44 0.01
CA LEU A 78 2.42 -0.79 -0.58
C LEU A 78 0.97 -0.95 -0.11
N ALA A 79 0.03 -0.82 -1.04
CA ALA A 79 -1.41 -0.92 -0.78
C ALA A 79 -1.97 -2.19 -1.44
N PRO A 80 -2.08 -3.32 -0.74
CA PRO A 80 -2.82 -4.46 -1.24
C PRO A 80 -4.29 -4.09 -1.40
N VAL A 81 -4.82 -4.21 -2.62
CA VAL A 81 -6.19 -3.75 -2.93
C VAL A 81 -7.07 -4.83 -3.53
N PHE A 82 -6.49 -5.85 -4.17
CA PHE A 82 -7.25 -6.85 -4.90
C PHE A 82 -6.61 -8.23 -4.77
N GLY A 83 -7.21 -9.10 -3.97
CA GLY A 83 -6.83 -10.48 -3.81
C GLY A 83 -7.79 -11.45 -4.52
N ARG A 84 -7.43 -12.73 -4.64
CA ARG A 84 -8.24 -13.77 -5.30
C ARG A 84 -9.58 -14.00 -4.60
N GLU A 85 -9.67 -13.72 -3.30
CA GLU A 85 -10.92 -13.84 -2.55
C GLU A 85 -12.03 -12.91 -3.06
N LEU A 86 -11.68 -11.82 -3.77
CA LEU A 86 -12.66 -10.94 -4.40
C LEU A 86 -13.40 -11.62 -5.55
N LEU A 87 -12.73 -12.53 -6.26
CA LEU A 87 -13.34 -13.31 -7.35
C LEU A 87 -14.44 -14.25 -6.85
N SER A 88 -14.43 -14.63 -5.58
CA SER A 88 -15.46 -15.49 -4.97
C SER A 88 -16.70 -14.74 -4.48
N ARG A 89 -16.72 -13.41 -4.55
CA ARG A 89 -17.81 -12.57 -4.03
C ARG A 89 -18.95 -12.32 -5.02
N GLY A 90 -18.95 -13.02 -6.16
CA GLY A 90 -19.92 -12.92 -7.23
C GLY A 90 -19.50 -11.96 -8.34
N ASP A 91 -20.03 -12.21 -9.55
CA ASP A 91 -19.57 -11.55 -10.77
C ASP A 91 -19.79 -10.03 -10.75
N GLU A 92 -20.95 -9.59 -10.26
CA GLU A 92 -21.25 -8.14 -10.18
C GLU A 92 -20.30 -7.42 -9.24
N TYR A 93 -20.00 -7.99 -8.06
CA TYR A 93 -19.06 -7.38 -7.13
C TYR A 93 -17.63 -7.38 -7.71
N THR A 94 -17.23 -8.49 -8.32
CA THR A 94 -15.92 -8.60 -8.98
C THR A 94 -15.77 -7.53 -10.06
N GLN A 95 -16.79 -7.38 -10.92
CA GLN A 95 -16.77 -6.37 -11.99
C GLN A 95 -16.75 -4.96 -11.40
N ARG A 96 -17.77 -4.59 -10.63
CA ARG A 96 -18.02 -3.20 -10.23
C ARG A 96 -17.11 -2.67 -9.13
N VAL A 97 -16.57 -3.52 -8.27
CA VAL A 97 -15.65 -3.12 -7.20
C VAL A 97 -14.21 -3.45 -7.56
N GLY A 98 -13.97 -4.66 -8.06
CA GLY A 98 -12.63 -5.11 -8.40
C GLY A 98 -12.11 -4.49 -9.69
N ILE A 99 -12.68 -4.89 -10.81
CA ILE A 99 -12.19 -4.54 -12.16
C ILE A 99 -12.37 -3.05 -12.45
N ASP A 100 -13.58 -2.52 -12.22
CA ASP A 100 -13.84 -1.09 -12.42
C ASP A 100 -13.00 -0.24 -11.46
N GLY A 101 -12.72 -0.74 -10.24
CA GLY A 101 -11.80 -0.12 -9.30
C GLY A 101 -10.38 -0.01 -9.85
N LEU A 102 -9.85 -1.08 -10.45
CA LEU A 102 -8.54 -1.05 -11.12
C LEU A 102 -8.51 -0.07 -12.30
N ILE A 103 -9.54 -0.08 -13.14
CA ILE A 103 -9.67 0.87 -14.25
C ILE A 103 -9.70 2.31 -13.72
N ARG A 104 -10.42 2.56 -12.65
CA ARG A 104 -10.54 3.89 -12.04
C ARG A 104 -9.23 4.42 -11.46
N THR A 105 -8.26 3.59 -11.14
CA THR A 105 -6.92 4.10 -10.75
C THR A 105 -6.27 4.94 -11.84
N ALA A 106 -6.57 4.67 -13.12
CA ALA A 106 -6.08 5.44 -14.26
C ALA A 106 -7.06 6.52 -14.73
N THR A 107 -8.38 6.28 -14.61
CA THR A 107 -9.41 7.09 -15.28
C THR A 107 -10.09 8.11 -14.36
N ASP A 108 -10.11 7.89 -13.04
CA ASP A 108 -10.76 8.78 -12.10
C ASP A 108 -10.00 10.11 -11.95
N ALA A 109 -10.72 11.21 -12.08
CA ALA A 109 -10.15 12.55 -12.03
C ALA A 109 -9.53 12.89 -10.65
N ASN A 110 -10.04 12.33 -9.54
CA ASN A 110 -9.51 12.58 -8.21
C ASN A 110 -8.16 11.87 -8.03
N TYR A 111 -8.02 10.63 -8.55
CA TYR A 111 -6.72 9.96 -8.55
C TYR A 111 -5.69 10.71 -9.39
N ARG A 112 -6.04 11.16 -10.61
CA ARG A 112 -5.12 11.92 -11.46
C ARG A 112 -4.64 13.20 -10.77
N LYS A 113 -5.56 13.98 -10.19
CA LYS A 113 -5.22 15.19 -9.41
C LYS A 113 -4.33 14.87 -8.21
N PHE A 114 -4.58 13.76 -7.52
CA PHE A 114 -3.78 13.31 -6.39
C PHE A 114 -2.37 12.93 -6.85
N PHE A 115 -2.21 12.14 -7.90
CA PHE A 115 -0.90 11.75 -8.42
C PHE A 115 -0.08 12.95 -8.91
N GLU A 116 -0.73 13.90 -9.55
CA GLU A 116 -0.08 15.16 -9.99
C GLU A 116 0.34 16.01 -8.78
N ARG A 117 -0.59 16.29 -7.86
CA ARG A 117 -0.35 17.13 -6.68
C ARG A 117 0.82 16.62 -5.82
N TYR A 118 0.88 15.32 -5.60
CA TYR A 118 1.91 14.70 -4.76
C TYR A 118 3.11 14.19 -5.57
N ASN A 119 3.10 14.35 -6.89
CA ASN A 119 4.16 13.81 -7.76
C ASN A 119 4.40 12.32 -7.49
N VAL A 120 3.31 11.52 -7.49
CA VAL A 120 3.30 10.11 -7.12
C VAL A 120 3.64 9.24 -8.33
N LYS A 121 4.65 8.38 -8.20
CA LYS A 121 4.90 7.28 -9.13
C LYS A 121 4.01 6.10 -8.74
N VAL A 122 3.15 5.67 -9.67
CA VAL A 122 2.25 4.53 -9.48
C VAL A 122 2.85 3.27 -10.08
N ARG A 123 2.72 2.15 -9.37
CA ARG A 123 3.10 0.82 -9.81
C ARG A 123 2.09 -0.22 -9.34
N PHE A 124 2.17 -1.40 -9.93
CA PHE A 124 1.40 -2.58 -9.53
C PHE A 124 2.35 -3.75 -9.27
N TYR A 125 2.04 -4.56 -8.26
CA TYR A 125 2.76 -5.78 -7.95
C TYR A 125 1.80 -6.97 -7.74
N GLY A 126 2.31 -8.20 -7.88
CA GLY A 126 1.53 -9.43 -7.83
C GLY A 126 1.36 -10.08 -9.20
N ASP A 127 0.53 -11.14 -9.26
CA ASP A 127 0.34 -11.94 -10.48
C ASP A 127 -0.76 -11.39 -11.42
N PHE A 128 -1.02 -10.08 -11.36
CA PHE A 128 -2.14 -9.45 -12.06
C PHE A 128 -2.12 -9.64 -13.58
N ARG A 129 -0.93 -9.67 -14.21
CA ARG A 129 -0.83 -9.85 -15.66
C ARG A 129 -1.36 -11.21 -16.08
N ALA A 130 -0.85 -12.30 -15.49
CA ALA A 130 -1.30 -13.64 -15.81
C ALA A 130 -2.76 -13.84 -15.42
N ALA A 131 -3.16 -13.38 -14.23
CA ALA A 131 -4.52 -13.54 -13.73
C ALA A 131 -5.55 -12.81 -14.61
N LEU A 132 -5.31 -11.56 -15.03
CA LEU A 132 -6.25 -10.78 -15.82
C LEU A 132 -6.27 -11.21 -17.30
N THR A 133 -5.11 -11.56 -17.88
CA THR A 133 -5.04 -11.99 -19.29
C THR A 133 -5.89 -13.24 -19.56
N ALA A 134 -6.02 -14.12 -18.58
CA ALA A 134 -6.82 -15.34 -18.69
C ALA A 134 -8.33 -15.13 -18.49
N THR A 135 -8.79 -13.88 -18.33
CA THR A 135 -10.18 -13.56 -18.03
C THR A 135 -10.77 -12.58 -19.06
N PRO A 136 -12.12 -12.40 -19.10
CA PRO A 136 -12.76 -11.36 -19.88
C PRO A 136 -12.34 -9.93 -19.50
N HIS A 137 -11.61 -9.77 -18.41
CA HIS A 137 -11.21 -8.47 -17.83
C HIS A 137 -9.81 -8.00 -18.27
N ALA A 138 -9.23 -8.63 -19.30
CA ALA A 138 -7.91 -8.26 -19.83
C ALA A 138 -7.77 -6.77 -20.18
N GLY A 139 -8.88 -6.09 -20.54
CA GLY A 139 -8.88 -4.65 -20.79
C GLY A 139 -8.46 -3.76 -19.61
N ALA A 140 -8.57 -4.25 -18.38
CA ALA A 140 -8.10 -3.52 -17.20
C ALA A 140 -6.56 -3.35 -17.19
N LEU A 141 -5.82 -4.29 -17.82
CA LEU A 141 -4.35 -4.21 -17.93
C LEU A 141 -3.90 -2.94 -18.65
N GLN A 142 -4.60 -2.56 -19.74
CA GLN A 142 -4.25 -1.34 -20.46
C GLN A 142 -4.38 -0.11 -19.57
N SER A 143 -5.48 0.01 -18.80
CA SER A 143 -5.66 1.13 -17.87
C SER A 143 -4.58 1.16 -16.77
N MET A 144 -4.17 -0.01 -16.26
CA MET A 144 -3.06 -0.11 -15.31
C MET A 144 -1.73 0.33 -15.94
N GLU A 145 -1.45 -0.06 -17.18
CA GLU A 145 -0.25 0.36 -17.91
C GLU A 145 -0.27 1.85 -18.24
N ASP A 146 -1.42 2.40 -18.59
CA ASP A 146 -1.60 3.83 -18.88
C ASP A 146 -1.24 4.69 -17.66
N VAL A 147 -1.70 4.35 -16.46
CA VAL A 147 -1.36 5.13 -15.25
C VAL A 147 0.11 4.96 -14.86
N VAL A 148 0.70 3.78 -15.03
CA VAL A 148 2.13 3.55 -14.81
C VAL A 148 2.96 4.42 -15.74
N GLU A 149 2.60 4.48 -17.03
CA GLU A 149 3.28 5.31 -18.02
C GLU A 149 3.10 6.81 -17.73
N ALA A 150 1.88 7.23 -17.43
CA ALA A 150 1.56 8.63 -17.13
C ALA A 150 2.31 9.16 -15.88
N THR A 151 2.65 8.29 -14.94
CA THR A 151 3.31 8.67 -13.67
C THR A 151 4.79 8.26 -13.61
N LYS A 152 5.37 7.72 -14.68
CA LYS A 152 6.74 7.17 -14.67
C LYS A 152 7.84 8.19 -14.31
N SER A 153 7.64 9.46 -14.66
CA SER A 153 8.56 10.56 -14.36
C SER A 153 8.40 11.14 -12.96
N ASN A 154 7.32 10.79 -12.26
CA ASN A 154 7.08 11.24 -10.90
C ASN A 154 8.10 10.61 -9.94
N SER A 155 8.50 11.35 -8.89
CA SER A 155 9.63 10.93 -8.06
C SER A 155 9.53 11.29 -6.58
N ALA A 156 8.55 12.11 -6.17
CA ALA A 156 8.44 12.52 -4.77
C ALA A 156 7.94 11.39 -3.87
N PHE A 157 6.93 10.67 -4.33
CA PHE A 157 6.32 9.55 -3.60
C PHE A 157 6.08 8.35 -4.52
N ARG A 158 5.91 7.17 -3.92
CA ARG A 158 5.62 5.91 -4.63
C ARG A 158 4.40 5.24 -4.04
N LEU A 159 3.47 4.84 -4.90
CA LEU A 159 2.29 4.07 -4.52
C LEU A 159 2.24 2.78 -5.33
N TYR A 160 2.32 1.67 -4.64
CA TYR A 160 2.27 0.33 -5.21
C TYR A 160 0.94 -0.32 -4.86
N PHE A 161 0.14 -0.63 -5.87
CA PHE A 161 -1.08 -1.40 -5.70
C PHE A 161 -0.79 -2.90 -5.78
N GLY A 162 -1.09 -3.66 -4.72
CA GLY A 162 -1.00 -5.12 -4.73
C GLY A 162 -2.25 -5.73 -5.36
N VAL A 163 -2.07 -6.44 -6.48
CA VAL A 163 -3.15 -7.07 -7.24
C VAL A 163 -2.79 -8.53 -7.47
N PHE A 164 -3.58 -9.46 -6.93
CA PHE A 164 -3.30 -10.90 -6.93
C PHE A 164 -1.90 -11.22 -6.37
N ALA A 165 -1.53 -10.60 -5.27
CA ALA A 165 -0.25 -10.82 -4.61
C ALA A 165 -0.24 -12.01 -3.64
N ASP A 166 -1.39 -12.61 -3.39
CA ASP A 166 -1.65 -13.66 -2.41
C ASP A 166 -0.96 -15.02 -2.68
N GLU A 167 -0.43 -15.24 -3.89
CA GLU A 167 0.39 -16.41 -4.25
C GLU A 167 1.79 -16.00 -4.73
N ALA A 168 2.45 -15.15 -3.97
CA ALA A 168 3.75 -14.58 -4.33
C ALA A 168 4.84 -15.64 -4.60
N SER A 169 4.82 -16.78 -3.91
CA SER A 169 5.80 -17.86 -4.10
C SER A 169 5.84 -18.41 -5.52
N ALA A 170 4.67 -18.66 -6.11
CA ALA A 170 4.56 -19.13 -7.50
C ALA A 170 5.06 -18.05 -8.50
N THR A 171 4.67 -16.80 -8.27
CA THR A 171 5.13 -15.66 -9.10
C THR A 171 6.64 -15.49 -9.01
N ILE A 172 7.23 -15.55 -7.81
CA ILE A 172 8.68 -15.42 -7.60
C ILE A 172 9.43 -16.59 -8.25
N ALA A 173 8.93 -17.82 -8.12
CA ALA A 173 9.53 -18.97 -8.77
C ALA A 173 9.53 -18.83 -10.30
N ARG A 174 8.45 -18.35 -10.90
CA ARG A 174 8.36 -18.08 -12.34
C ARG A 174 9.36 -16.99 -12.75
N LEU A 175 9.43 -15.88 -12.04
CA LEU A 175 10.38 -14.79 -12.30
C LEU A 175 11.83 -15.25 -12.19
N ALA A 176 12.15 -16.14 -11.26
CA ALA A 176 13.48 -16.72 -11.10
C ALA A 176 13.85 -17.61 -12.30
N ILE A 177 12.91 -18.43 -12.80
CA ILE A 177 13.11 -19.27 -13.98
C ILE A 177 13.27 -18.39 -15.24
N GLU A 178 12.46 -17.35 -15.40
CA GLU A 178 12.55 -16.41 -16.51
C GLU A 178 13.89 -15.68 -16.50
N HIS A 179 14.36 -15.25 -15.33
CA HIS A 179 15.68 -14.63 -15.18
C HIS A 179 16.81 -15.61 -15.59
N TYR A 180 16.76 -16.84 -15.07
CA TYR A 180 17.78 -17.85 -15.40
C TYR A 180 17.84 -18.15 -16.90
N ARG A 181 16.68 -18.23 -17.56
CA ARG A 181 16.61 -18.46 -19.01
C ARG A 181 17.19 -17.28 -19.82
N ALA A 182 17.03 -16.06 -19.34
CA ALA A 182 17.49 -14.85 -20.03
C ALA A 182 19.00 -14.58 -19.79
N GLU A 183 19.46 -14.76 -18.54
CA GLU A 183 20.77 -14.31 -18.08
C GLU A 183 21.76 -15.48 -17.85
N GLY A 184 21.29 -16.72 -17.80
CA GLY A 184 22.10 -17.89 -17.48
C GLY A 184 22.55 -17.99 -16.02
N ALA A 185 22.04 -17.12 -15.14
CA ALA A 185 22.41 -17.04 -13.73
C ALA A 185 21.19 -17.05 -12.82
N ILE A 186 21.36 -17.58 -11.59
CA ILE A 186 20.33 -17.52 -10.56
C ILE A 186 20.20 -16.07 -10.09
N PRO A 187 18.99 -15.47 -10.09
CA PRO A 187 18.81 -14.12 -9.61
C PRO A 187 19.09 -13.99 -8.10
N ASP A 188 19.74 -12.90 -7.72
CA ASP A 188 19.80 -12.49 -6.33
C ASP A 188 18.49 -11.84 -5.86
N LYS A 189 18.41 -11.49 -4.57
CA LYS A 189 17.22 -10.83 -3.99
C LYS A 189 16.91 -9.50 -4.69
N THR A 190 17.91 -8.70 -5.00
CA THR A 190 17.75 -7.39 -5.65
C THR A 190 17.15 -7.53 -7.05
N ALA A 191 17.66 -8.48 -7.84
CA ALA A 191 17.12 -8.79 -9.16
C ALA A 191 15.65 -9.25 -9.09
N LEU A 192 15.30 -10.08 -8.11
CA LEU A 192 13.93 -10.53 -7.90
C LEU A 192 13.01 -9.38 -7.46
N VAL A 193 13.43 -8.52 -6.53
CA VAL A 193 12.69 -7.32 -6.12
C VAL A 193 12.40 -6.45 -7.34
N LYS A 194 13.44 -6.15 -8.13
CA LYS A 194 13.31 -5.32 -9.33
C LYS A 194 12.34 -5.93 -10.35
N LYS A 195 12.35 -7.25 -10.54
CA LYS A 195 11.41 -7.92 -11.45
C LYS A 195 9.97 -7.93 -10.90
N TYR A 196 9.80 -8.12 -9.60
CA TYR A 196 8.48 -8.23 -8.96
C TYR A 196 7.76 -6.87 -8.82
N TYR A 197 8.51 -5.82 -8.43
CA TYR A 197 7.97 -4.47 -8.19
C TYR A 197 8.20 -3.50 -9.36
N GLY A 198 8.99 -3.88 -10.36
CA GLY A 198 9.34 -3.03 -11.51
C GLY A 198 10.49 -2.07 -11.26
N GLU A 199 10.98 -1.97 -10.02
CA GLU A 199 12.18 -1.22 -9.64
C GLU A 199 12.74 -1.76 -8.31
N GLU A 200 13.93 -1.32 -7.95
CA GLU A 200 14.53 -1.64 -6.67
C GLU A 200 13.81 -0.90 -5.54
N LEU A 201 13.46 -1.63 -4.48
CA LEU A 201 12.85 -1.09 -3.28
C LEU A 201 13.64 -1.50 -2.04
N PRO A 202 13.78 -0.60 -1.06
CA PRO A 202 14.29 -0.97 0.25
C PRO A 202 13.31 -1.89 0.98
N PRO A 203 13.77 -2.59 2.03
CA PRO A 203 12.91 -3.38 2.89
C PRO A 203 11.74 -2.55 3.48
N VAL A 204 10.66 -3.24 3.82
CA VAL A 204 9.56 -2.65 4.57
C VAL A 204 10.06 -2.22 5.94
N SER A 205 9.74 -1.01 6.35
CA SER A 205 10.06 -0.49 7.68
C SER A 205 8.90 -0.59 8.65
N LEU A 206 7.66 -0.46 8.16
CA LEU A 206 6.48 -0.60 9.00
C LEU A 206 5.28 -1.16 8.22
N PHE A 207 4.46 -1.89 8.95
CA PHE A 207 3.18 -2.41 8.52
C PHE A 207 2.10 -1.80 9.40
N ILE A 208 1.14 -1.10 8.80
CA ILE A 208 -0.01 -0.52 9.52
C ILE A 208 -1.26 -1.18 8.96
N GLY A 209 -1.76 -2.21 9.64
CA GLY A 209 -2.88 -3.01 9.20
C GLY A 209 -4.11 -2.89 10.08
N PHE A 210 -5.16 -3.54 9.62
CA PHE A 210 -6.39 -3.77 10.32
C PHE A 210 -6.76 -5.25 10.19
N ASP A 211 -7.08 -5.92 11.30
CA ASP A 211 -7.53 -7.30 11.36
C ASP A 211 -6.39 -8.32 11.27
N LYS A 212 -5.79 -8.57 10.11
CA LYS A 212 -4.83 -9.66 9.91
C LYS A 212 -3.53 -9.16 9.27
N PHE A 213 -2.43 -9.78 9.71
CA PHE A 213 -1.17 -9.68 9.01
C PHE A 213 -1.14 -10.65 7.81
N SER A 214 -0.60 -10.18 6.71
CA SER A 214 -0.31 -11.01 5.56
C SER A 214 1.11 -10.77 5.06
N ALA A 215 1.92 -11.82 5.09
CA ALA A 215 3.25 -11.79 4.48
C ALA A 215 3.20 -11.61 2.95
N PHE A 216 2.06 -11.90 2.34
CA PHE A 216 1.83 -11.70 0.90
C PHE A 216 1.68 -10.24 0.49
N ASP A 217 1.52 -9.34 1.46
CA ASP A 217 1.41 -7.90 1.20
C ASP A 217 2.77 -7.25 0.89
N MET A 218 3.88 -7.93 1.23
CA MET A 218 5.25 -7.42 1.04
C MET A 218 6.26 -8.51 0.62
N PRO A 219 6.00 -9.29 -0.44
CA PRO A 219 6.89 -10.36 -0.87
C PRO A 219 8.29 -9.83 -1.15
N LEU A 220 9.33 -10.56 -0.74
CA LEU A 220 10.74 -10.18 -0.90
C LEU A 220 11.21 -8.96 -0.09
N LEU A 221 10.32 -8.16 0.49
CA LEU A 221 10.67 -6.95 1.24
C LEU A 221 10.62 -7.12 2.76
N ALA A 222 9.99 -8.21 3.24
CA ALA A 222 10.01 -8.56 4.66
C ALA A 222 11.42 -9.02 5.09
N THR A 223 11.84 -8.59 6.28
CA THR A 223 13.13 -8.93 6.88
C THR A 223 13.00 -9.54 8.27
N GLY A 224 11.83 -9.40 8.92
CA GLY A 224 11.61 -9.69 10.33
C GLY A 224 11.93 -8.51 11.27
N GLU A 225 12.41 -7.40 10.72
CA GLU A 225 12.77 -6.19 11.47
C GLU A 225 11.71 -5.08 11.34
N GLU A 226 10.67 -5.32 10.53
CA GLU A 226 9.58 -4.38 10.32
C GLU A 226 8.70 -4.23 11.56
N ASP A 227 8.34 -3.01 11.89
CA ASP A 227 7.41 -2.73 12.99
C ASP A 227 5.97 -2.97 12.55
N LEU A 228 5.25 -3.80 13.32
CA LEU A 228 3.87 -4.19 13.02
C LEU A 228 2.89 -3.46 13.94
N TYR A 229 1.94 -2.76 13.32
CA TYR A 229 0.86 -2.06 14.01
C TYR A 229 -0.50 -2.51 13.50
N PHE A 230 -1.42 -2.76 14.43
CA PHE A 230 -2.77 -3.19 14.09
C PHE A 230 -3.81 -2.30 14.75
N SER A 231 -4.65 -1.68 13.93
CA SER A 231 -5.81 -0.93 14.40
C SER A 231 -6.98 -1.87 14.71
N ARG A 232 -7.78 -1.53 15.72
CA ARG A 232 -9.06 -2.22 15.99
C ARG A 232 -10.16 -1.80 15.01
N SER A 233 -10.02 -0.61 14.45
CA SER A 233 -10.99 -0.03 13.50
C SER A 233 -10.56 -0.23 12.07
N PRO A 234 -11.50 -0.38 11.12
CA PRO A 234 -11.21 -0.35 9.70
C PRO A 234 -10.29 0.81 9.30
N SER A 235 -9.46 0.58 8.28
CA SER A 235 -8.50 1.59 7.80
C SER A 235 -9.12 2.98 7.54
N PRO A 236 -10.36 3.09 7.03
CA PRO A 236 -11.00 4.40 6.83
C PRO A 236 -11.16 5.27 8.09
N TYR A 237 -11.07 4.68 9.27
CA TYR A 237 -11.13 5.45 10.53
C TYR A 237 -9.75 5.90 11.04
N MET A 238 -8.68 5.69 10.28
CA MET A 238 -7.35 6.16 10.68
C MET A 238 -7.34 7.68 10.85
N THR A 239 -6.90 8.13 12.02
CA THR A 239 -6.77 9.55 12.33
C THR A 239 -5.31 9.99 12.34
N THR A 240 -5.08 11.29 12.17
CA THR A 240 -3.75 11.91 12.33
C THR A 240 -3.12 11.55 13.68
N ARG A 241 -3.89 11.57 14.78
CA ARG A 241 -3.38 11.21 16.11
C ARG A 241 -2.91 9.76 16.18
N GLN A 242 -3.67 8.83 15.60
CA GLN A 242 -3.30 7.41 15.56
C GLN A 242 -2.02 7.21 14.73
N LEU A 243 -1.94 7.80 13.54
CA LEU A 243 -0.73 7.73 12.73
C LEU A 243 0.49 8.30 13.48
N ARG A 244 0.35 9.47 14.09
CA ARG A 244 1.44 10.07 14.87
C ARG A 244 1.86 9.23 16.07
N SER A 245 0.94 8.57 16.74
CA SER A 245 1.25 7.63 17.82
C SER A 245 2.10 6.45 17.32
N ILE A 246 1.74 5.89 16.16
CA ILE A 246 2.51 4.83 15.50
C ILE A 246 3.90 5.33 15.11
N LEU A 247 3.97 6.50 14.49
CA LEU A 247 5.26 7.09 14.06
C LEU A 247 6.17 7.40 15.25
N TYR A 248 5.63 7.89 16.35
CA TYR A 248 6.41 8.13 17.57
C TYR A 248 7.01 6.83 18.11
N ASP A 249 6.20 5.78 18.24
CA ASP A 249 6.66 4.47 18.69
C ASP A 249 7.75 3.91 17.76
N HIS A 250 7.50 3.96 16.44
CA HIS A 250 8.45 3.52 15.42
C HIS A 250 9.78 4.28 15.45
N LEU A 251 9.74 5.62 15.69
CA LEU A 251 10.94 6.45 15.65
C LEU A 251 11.75 6.41 16.93
N TYR A 252 11.10 6.25 18.08
CA TYR A 252 11.72 6.50 19.37
C TYR A 252 11.60 5.32 20.33
N THR A 253 10.40 4.81 20.56
CA THR A 253 10.18 3.82 21.64
C THR A 253 10.85 2.49 21.30
N ARG A 254 10.67 1.98 20.09
CA ARG A 254 11.26 0.70 19.65
C ARG A 254 12.76 0.79 19.33
N ARG A 255 13.29 2.00 19.20
CA ARG A 255 14.72 2.26 18.93
C ARG A 255 15.48 2.77 20.14
N ALA A 256 14.81 2.91 21.28
CA ALA A 256 15.48 3.23 22.53
C ALA A 256 16.53 2.14 22.81
N PRO A 257 17.81 2.49 23.05
CA PRO A 257 18.82 1.47 23.34
C PRO A 257 18.37 0.65 24.55
N GLU A 258 18.51 -0.66 24.47
CA GLU A 258 18.33 -1.58 25.59
C GLU A 258 19.41 -1.33 26.65
N GLN A 259 19.35 -0.21 27.36
CA GLN A 259 20.28 0.10 28.44
C GLN A 259 19.95 -0.66 29.74
N ILE A 260 18.80 -1.33 29.79
CA ILE A 260 18.35 -2.01 31.01
C ILE A 260 19.05 -3.36 31.27
N GLY A 261 19.66 -3.98 30.25
CA GLY A 261 20.29 -5.30 30.36
C GLY A 261 21.80 -5.29 30.80
N ARG A 262 22.47 -4.15 30.82
CA ARG A 262 23.93 -4.06 31.08
C ARG A 262 24.32 -3.58 32.47
N ALA A 263 23.38 -3.34 33.36
CA ALA A 263 23.67 -2.84 34.72
C ALA A 263 23.91 -3.94 35.77
N HIS A 264 23.87 -5.22 35.42
CA HIS A 264 24.06 -6.34 36.35
C HIS A 264 24.89 -7.45 35.72
N VAL A 265 26.14 -7.16 35.36
CA VAL A 265 27.20 -8.15 35.27
C VAL A 265 28.46 -7.55 35.86
#